data_56fa68a002633356b912dd73163d7a5b
#
_entry.id   56fa68a002633356b912dd73163d7a5b
#
_cell.length_a   1.000
_cell.length_b   1.000
_cell.length_c   1.000
_cell.angle_alpha   90.00
_cell.angle_beta   90.00
_cell.angle_gamma   90.00
#
_symmetry.space_group_name_H-M   'P 1'
#
loop_
_entity.id
_entity.type
_entity.pdbx_description
1 polymer ?
#
loop_
_entity_poly.entity_id
_entity_poly.type
_entity_poly.pdbx_seq_one_letter_code
_entity_poly.pdbx_strand_id
1 'polypeptide(L)'
;MAFLLDANTLIQAKNEYYGFDLCPGFWAWLEQQNAAGAVFSIDRIQQELERGNDALATWATAHGNGFFQPVDDQTNQAMAAVATWVQNGNFSDNAKREFFSGADPFLIAHAMAHGQTVATHEVHKEGERKKVKIPTVCRGLNVPCVRTFDMLRQNGAVFVLAPNNPVA
;
A
#
# COMPACT_ATOMS: atom_id res chain seq x y z
N MET A 1 9.72 -10.65 -7.34
CA MET A 1 9.14 -10.29 -6.03
C MET A 1 8.14 -9.17 -6.29
N ALA A 2 6.90 -9.33 -5.83
CA ALA A 2 5.85 -8.34 -6.04
C ALA A 2 5.62 -7.54 -4.76
N PHE A 3 5.32 -6.24 -4.91
CA PHE A 3 5.04 -5.32 -3.81
C PHE A 3 3.58 -4.93 -3.79
N LEU A 4 3.02 -4.80 -2.59
CA LEU A 4 1.69 -4.26 -2.34
C LEU A 4 1.78 -2.90 -1.67
N LEU A 5 1.13 -1.90 -2.26
CA LEU A 5 1.05 -0.54 -1.72
C LEU A 5 -0.17 -0.37 -0.83
N ASP A 6 0.01 0.27 0.33
CA ASP A 6 -1.10 0.71 1.17
C ASP A 6 -1.74 2.01 0.65
N ALA A 7 -2.91 2.38 1.19
CA ALA A 7 -3.60 3.59 0.81
C ALA A 7 -2.77 4.85 1.09
N ASN A 8 -2.10 4.90 2.24
CA ASN A 8 -1.30 6.05 2.65
C ASN A 8 -0.12 6.29 1.70
N THR A 9 0.50 5.25 1.16
CA THR A 9 1.55 5.39 0.15
C THR A 9 1.04 6.16 -1.08
N LEU A 10 -0.13 5.81 -1.60
CA LEU A 10 -0.71 6.46 -2.76
C LEU A 10 -1.24 7.87 -2.43
N ILE A 11 -1.84 8.05 -1.25
CA ILE A 11 -2.35 9.35 -0.80
C ILE A 11 -1.20 10.35 -0.60
N GLN A 12 -0.11 9.94 0.07
CA GLN A 12 1.06 10.79 0.27
C GLN A 12 1.82 11.04 -1.03
N ALA A 13 1.90 10.05 -1.93
CA ALA A 13 2.45 10.26 -3.27
C ALA A 13 1.73 11.41 -3.98
N LYS A 14 0.41 11.39 -4.02
CA LYS A 14 -0.39 12.44 -4.66
C LYS A 14 -0.27 13.80 -3.94
N ASN A 15 -0.31 13.81 -2.60
CA ASN A 15 -0.42 15.06 -1.84
C ASN A 15 0.93 15.72 -1.55
N GLU A 16 2.00 14.94 -1.40
CA GLU A 16 3.26 15.43 -0.82
C GLU A 16 4.47 15.19 -1.73
N TYR A 17 4.63 13.96 -2.26
CA TYR A 17 5.89 13.59 -2.91
C TYR A 17 5.86 13.66 -4.43
N TYR A 18 4.76 13.21 -5.03
CA TYR A 18 4.67 12.97 -6.47
C TYR A 18 3.30 13.40 -7.02
N GLY A 19 2.87 14.65 -6.79
CA GLY A 19 1.63 15.16 -7.35
C GLY A 19 1.52 14.87 -8.86
N PHE A 20 0.31 14.61 -9.34
CA PHE A 20 0.08 14.30 -10.75
C PHE A 20 0.58 15.40 -11.70
N ASP A 21 0.53 16.65 -11.23
CA ASP A 21 1.00 17.84 -11.94
C ASP A 21 2.51 18.05 -11.84
N LEU A 22 3.14 17.65 -10.70
CA LEU A 22 4.56 17.88 -10.45
C LEU A 22 5.43 16.72 -10.91
N CYS A 23 4.99 15.49 -10.74
CA CYS A 23 5.77 14.31 -11.06
C CYS A 23 4.91 13.22 -11.74
N PRO A 24 4.37 13.47 -12.95
CA PRO A 24 3.60 12.47 -13.68
C PRO A 24 4.39 11.20 -13.97
N GLY A 25 5.72 11.28 -13.99
CA GLY A 25 6.62 10.15 -14.18
C GLY A 25 6.51 9.08 -13.10
N PHE A 26 6.17 9.45 -11.86
CA PHE A 26 5.93 8.46 -10.80
C PHE A 26 4.71 7.57 -11.12
N TRP A 27 3.63 8.17 -11.58
CA TRP A 27 2.38 7.45 -11.91
C TRP A 27 2.57 6.56 -13.14
N ALA A 28 3.23 7.07 -14.19
CA ALA A 28 3.60 6.27 -15.36
C ALA A 28 4.54 5.11 -14.96
N TRP A 29 5.47 5.33 -14.02
CA TRP A 29 6.33 4.29 -13.50
C TRP A 29 5.54 3.21 -12.74
N LEU A 30 4.55 3.59 -11.90
CA LEU A 30 3.67 2.63 -11.23
C LEU A 30 2.92 1.74 -12.23
N GLU A 31 2.39 2.32 -13.31
CA GLU A 31 1.70 1.59 -14.37
C GLU A 31 2.65 0.60 -15.09
N GLN A 32 3.88 1.02 -15.36
CA GLN A 32 4.90 0.15 -15.94
C GLN A 32 5.27 -1.01 -15.00
N GLN A 33 5.46 -0.73 -13.71
CA GLN A 33 5.77 -1.76 -12.73
C GLN A 33 4.59 -2.73 -12.53
N ASN A 34 3.37 -2.24 -12.59
CA ASN A 34 2.18 -3.08 -12.57
C ASN A 34 2.11 -3.99 -13.80
N ALA A 35 2.31 -3.45 -15.00
CA ALA A 35 2.36 -4.23 -16.23
C ALA A 35 3.48 -5.29 -16.22
N ALA A 36 4.59 -5.01 -15.52
CA ALA A 36 5.69 -5.96 -15.32
C ALA A 36 5.41 -6.99 -14.19
N GLY A 37 4.28 -6.89 -13.49
CA GLY A 37 3.94 -7.79 -12.38
C GLY A 37 4.71 -7.51 -11.08
N ALA A 38 5.27 -6.31 -10.92
CA ALA A 38 6.12 -5.97 -9.80
C ALA A 38 5.43 -5.16 -8.68
N VAL A 39 4.43 -4.34 -9.02
CA VAL A 39 3.74 -3.47 -8.05
C VAL A 39 2.23 -3.57 -8.22
N PHE A 40 1.54 -3.73 -7.10
CA PHE A 40 0.09 -3.88 -7.00
C PHE A 40 -0.46 -3.18 -5.76
N SER A 41 -1.76 -3.18 -5.62
CA SER A 41 -2.51 -2.98 -4.39
C SER A 41 -3.68 -3.97 -4.35
N ILE A 42 -4.66 -3.77 -3.47
CA ILE A 42 -5.85 -4.62 -3.37
C ILE A 42 -7.15 -3.82 -3.56
N ASP A 43 -8.21 -4.51 -3.95
CA ASP A 43 -9.53 -3.91 -4.20
C ASP A 43 -10.11 -3.15 -3.00
N ARG A 44 -9.81 -3.58 -1.77
CA ARG A 44 -10.22 -2.87 -0.54
C ARG A 44 -9.56 -1.49 -0.44
N ILE A 45 -8.31 -1.35 -0.88
CA ILE A 45 -7.62 -0.06 -0.94
C ILE A 45 -8.20 0.79 -2.08
N GLN A 46 -8.49 0.22 -3.24
CA GLN A 46 -9.19 0.94 -4.29
C GLN A 46 -10.48 1.60 -3.77
N GLN A 47 -11.31 0.83 -3.05
CA GLN A 47 -12.55 1.34 -2.44
C GLN A 47 -12.32 2.50 -1.46
N GLU A 48 -11.22 2.46 -0.69
CA GLU A 48 -10.85 3.58 0.19
C GLU A 48 -10.47 4.82 -0.61
N LEU A 49 -9.64 4.67 -1.65
CA LEU A 49 -9.20 5.79 -2.49
C LEU A 49 -10.36 6.44 -3.25
N GLU A 50 -11.30 5.65 -3.73
CA GLU A 50 -12.49 6.13 -4.47
C GLU A 50 -13.41 6.99 -3.61
N ARG A 51 -13.43 6.79 -2.30
CA ARG A 51 -14.18 7.65 -1.37
C ARG A 51 -13.64 9.08 -1.27
N GLY A 52 -12.38 9.29 -1.64
CA GLY A 52 -11.74 10.61 -1.61
C GLY A 52 -12.29 11.58 -2.64
N ASN A 53 -12.93 11.08 -3.69
CA ASN A 53 -13.59 11.86 -4.75
C ASN A 53 -12.69 12.96 -5.36
N ASP A 54 -11.43 12.61 -5.61
CA ASP A 54 -10.38 13.49 -6.12
C ASP A 54 -9.64 12.87 -7.32
N ALA A 55 -8.54 13.49 -7.75
CA ALA A 55 -7.72 12.97 -8.86
C ALA A 55 -7.18 11.57 -8.61
N LEU A 56 -6.88 11.20 -7.34
CA LEU A 56 -6.44 9.87 -6.98
C LEU A 56 -7.58 8.85 -7.09
N ALA A 57 -8.80 9.22 -6.69
CA ALA A 57 -9.99 8.39 -6.88
C ALA A 57 -10.23 8.10 -8.37
N THR A 58 -10.09 9.12 -9.22
CA THR A 58 -10.19 8.98 -10.68
C THR A 58 -9.12 8.03 -11.22
N TRP A 59 -7.88 8.19 -10.80
CA TRP A 59 -6.78 7.31 -11.19
C TRP A 59 -7.03 5.86 -10.74
N ALA A 60 -7.45 5.66 -9.48
CA ALA A 60 -7.74 4.33 -8.94
C ALA A 60 -8.84 3.62 -9.73
N THR A 61 -9.92 4.33 -10.08
CA THR A 61 -11.01 3.79 -10.91
C THR A 61 -10.52 3.41 -12.32
N ALA A 62 -9.69 4.25 -12.94
CA ALA A 62 -9.16 3.99 -14.29
C ALA A 62 -8.23 2.77 -14.34
N HIS A 63 -7.53 2.47 -13.24
CA HIS A 63 -6.54 1.38 -13.15
C HIS A 63 -7.04 0.17 -12.32
N GLY A 64 -8.34 0.10 -12.01
CA GLY A 64 -8.94 -0.92 -11.18
C GLY A 64 -8.62 -2.35 -11.64
N ASN A 65 -8.76 -2.60 -12.92
CA ASN A 65 -8.47 -3.91 -13.50
C ASN A 65 -6.95 -4.10 -13.72
N GLY A 66 -6.30 -4.81 -12.81
CA GLY A 66 -4.89 -5.18 -12.92
C GLY A 66 -4.01 -4.57 -11.84
N PHE A 67 -4.22 -3.31 -11.44
CA PHE A 67 -3.44 -2.71 -10.35
C PHE A 67 -3.95 -3.16 -8.97
N PHE A 68 -5.26 -3.26 -8.81
CA PHE A 68 -5.89 -3.65 -7.54
C PHE A 68 -6.34 -5.11 -7.60
N GLN A 69 -5.56 -5.99 -6.96
CA GLN A 69 -5.86 -7.42 -6.90
C GLN A 69 -7.09 -7.68 -6.01
N PRO A 70 -8.00 -8.59 -6.42
CA PRO A 70 -9.17 -8.90 -5.61
C PRO A 70 -8.78 -9.65 -4.33
N VAL A 71 -9.48 -9.36 -3.24
CA VAL A 71 -9.41 -10.17 -2.03
C VAL A 71 -10.08 -11.51 -2.31
N ASP A 72 -9.28 -12.57 -2.32
CA ASP A 72 -9.68 -13.93 -2.62
C ASP A 72 -9.84 -14.81 -1.36
N ASP A 73 -10.19 -16.09 -1.58
CA ASP A 73 -10.38 -17.05 -0.49
C ASP A 73 -9.09 -17.31 0.30
N GLN A 74 -7.93 -17.28 -0.33
CA GLN A 74 -6.64 -17.45 0.36
C GLN A 74 -6.35 -16.27 1.27
N THR A 75 -6.63 -15.06 0.81
CA THR A 75 -6.56 -13.83 1.61
C THR A 75 -7.51 -13.91 2.81
N ASN A 76 -8.75 -14.35 2.59
CA ASN A 76 -9.74 -14.49 3.66
C ASN A 76 -9.32 -15.55 4.71
N GLN A 77 -8.68 -16.63 4.30
CA GLN A 77 -8.11 -17.62 5.22
C GLN A 77 -6.93 -17.04 6.02
N ALA A 78 -6.02 -16.31 5.37
CA ALA A 78 -4.89 -15.66 6.04
C ALA A 78 -5.34 -14.56 7.03
N MET A 79 -6.50 -13.95 6.80
CA MET A 79 -7.08 -12.94 7.69
C MET A 79 -7.28 -13.44 9.12
N ALA A 80 -7.53 -14.74 9.33
CA ALA A 80 -7.65 -15.32 10.67
C ALA A 80 -6.36 -15.16 11.49
N ALA A 81 -5.19 -15.34 10.86
CA ALA A 81 -3.90 -15.15 11.53
C ALA A 81 -3.66 -13.67 11.88
N VAL A 82 -3.98 -12.75 10.99
CA VAL A 82 -3.89 -11.29 11.24
C VAL A 82 -4.79 -10.90 12.40
N ALA A 83 -6.05 -11.34 12.36
CA ALA A 83 -7.01 -11.04 13.42
C ALA A 83 -6.57 -11.59 14.78
N THR A 84 -6.15 -12.83 14.86
CA THR A 84 -5.67 -13.46 16.09
C THR A 84 -4.47 -12.72 16.67
N TRP A 85 -3.48 -12.39 15.84
CA TRP A 85 -2.27 -11.69 16.29
C TRP A 85 -2.60 -10.30 16.84
N VAL A 86 -3.43 -9.52 16.16
CA VAL A 86 -3.81 -8.17 16.60
C VAL A 86 -4.69 -8.22 17.85
N GLN A 87 -5.65 -9.14 17.92
CA GLN A 87 -6.52 -9.29 19.10
C GLN A 87 -5.74 -9.66 20.36
N ASN A 88 -4.75 -10.53 20.24
CA ASN A 88 -3.88 -10.92 21.35
C ASN A 88 -2.79 -9.88 21.66
N GLY A 89 -2.58 -8.91 20.79
CA GLY A 89 -1.59 -7.85 20.95
C GLY A 89 -1.99 -6.83 22.03
N ASN A 90 -0.98 -6.18 22.61
CA ASN A 90 -1.18 -5.16 23.65
C ASN A 90 -1.55 -3.78 23.06
N PHE A 91 -2.58 -3.75 22.22
CA PHE A 91 -3.14 -2.52 21.66
C PHE A 91 -4.42 -2.12 22.39
N SER A 92 -4.74 -0.81 22.39
CA SER A 92 -6.01 -0.35 22.92
C SER A 92 -7.18 -0.87 22.07
N ASP A 93 -8.35 -1.02 22.68
CA ASP A 93 -9.56 -1.47 21.97
C ASP A 93 -9.93 -0.53 20.82
N ASN A 94 -9.69 0.77 21.00
CA ASN A 94 -9.91 1.74 19.93
C ASN A 94 -8.94 1.52 18.74
N ALA A 95 -7.65 1.28 19.02
CA ALA A 95 -6.67 0.99 17.98
C ALA A 95 -7.01 -0.27 17.18
N LYS A 96 -7.48 -1.32 17.87
CA LYS A 96 -7.95 -2.56 17.24
C LYS A 96 -9.16 -2.31 16.35
N ARG A 97 -10.17 -1.60 16.85
CA ARG A 97 -11.37 -1.26 16.05
C ARG A 97 -11.03 -0.45 14.80
N GLU A 98 -10.18 0.58 14.96
CA GLU A 98 -9.73 1.41 13.85
C GLU A 98 -9.01 0.58 12.78
N PHE A 99 -8.07 -0.26 13.19
CA PHE A 99 -7.34 -1.13 12.28
C PHE A 99 -8.26 -2.07 11.49
N PHE A 100 -9.21 -2.74 12.16
CA PHE A 100 -10.14 -3.66 11.50
C PHE A 100 -11.23 -2.96 10.67
N SER A 101 -11.41 -1.67 10.83
CA SER A 101 -12.36 -0.90 10.00
C SER A 101 -11.80 -0.52 8.62
N GLY A 102 -10.49 -0.59 8.43
CA GLY A 102 -9.79 -0.23 7.20
C GLY A 102 -9.39 -1.42 6.33
N ALA A 103 -8.66 -1.12 5.26
CA ALA A 103 -8.14 -2.12 4.31
C ALA A 103 -6.82 -2.76 4.76
N ASP A 104 -6.10 -2.17 5.71
CA ASP A 104 -4.77 -2.61 6.14
C ASP A 104 -4.69 -4.09 6.55
N PRO A 105 -5.65 -4.64 7.34
CA PRO A 105 -5.61 -6.05 7.70
C PRO A 105 -5.72 -6.96 6.47
N PHE A 106 -6.53 -6.60 5.49
CA PHE A 106 -6.65 -7.35 4.23
C PHE A 106 -5.39 -7.25 3.37
N LEU A 107 -4.73 -6.10 3.36
CA LEU A 107 -3.45 -5.92 2.65
C LEU A 107 -2.38 -6.86 3.20
N ILE A 108 -2.25 -6.94 4.53
CA ILE A 108 -1.29 -7.83 5.21
C ILE A 108 -1.65 -9.29 4.97
N ALA A 109 -2.93 -9.64 5.08
CA ALA A 109 -3.41 -11.00 4.82
C ALA A 109 -3.15 -11.43 3.36
N HIS A 110 -3.36 -10.52 2.39
CA HIS A 110 -3.08 -10.77 0.98
C HIS A 110 -1.59 -10.99 0.72
N ALA A 111 -0.74 -10.11 1.29
CA ALA A 111 0.71 -10.28 1.22
C ALA A 111 1.16 -11.62 1.80
N MET A 112 0.60 -12.03 2.93
CA MET A 112 0.87 -13.31 3.59
C MET A 112 0.45 -14.50 2.72
N ALA A 113 -0.76 -14.45 2.15
CA ALA A 113 -1.31 -15.52 1.34
C ALA A 113 -0.54 -15.74 0.02
N HIS A 114 -0.07 -14.65 -0.60
CA HIS A 114 0.56 -14.67 -1.93
C HIS A 114 2.08 -14.46 -1.92
N GLY A 115 2.72 -14.42 -0.74
CA GLY A 115 4.17 -14.25 -0.63
C GLY A 115 4.70 -12.92 -1.17
N GLN A 116 3.90 -11.85 -1.02
CA GLN A 116 4.24 -10.51 -1.50
C GLN A 116 4.84 -9.66 -0.38
N THR A 117 5.48 -8.56 -0.74
CA THR A 117 6.08 -7.60 0.20
C THR A 117 5.21 -6.36 0.33
N VAL A 118 4.83 -5.99 1.54
CA VAL A 118 4.10 -4.74 1.77
C VAL A 118 5.06 -3.56 1.70
N ALA A 119 4.70 -2.51 0.96
CA ALA A 119 5.42 -1.24 0.92
C ALA A 119 4.56 -0.14 1.54
N THR A 120 5.07 0.52 2.58
CA THR A 120 4.36 1.55 3.34
C THR A 120 5.28 2.68 3.79
N HIS A 121 4.73 3.85 4.02
CA HIS A 121 5.44 4.95 4.71
C HIS A 121 5.42 4.80 6.24
N GLU A 122 4.56 3.94 6.77
CA GLU A 122 4.52 3.71 8.21
C GLU A 122 5.83 3.12 8.73
N VAL A 123 6.16 3.47 9.98
CA VAL A 123 7.35 2.97 10.67
C VAL A 123 6.92 2.25 11.94
N HIS A 124 7.50 1.07 12.18
CA HIS A 124 7.32 0.37 13.45
C HIS A 124 7.79 1.24 14.61
N LYS A 125 7.01 1.25 15.68
CA LYS A 125 7.37 1.93 16.92
C LYS A 125 7.18 0.95 18.07
N GLU A 126 8.27 0.66 18.75
CA GLU A 126 8.24 -0.23 19.92
C GLU A 126 7.31 0.32 21.00
N GLY A 127 6.48 -0.55 21.60
CA GLY A 127 5.56 -0.16 22.66
C GLY A 127 4.35 0.69 22.23
N GLU A 128 4.11 0.88 20.92
CA GLU A 128 2.94 1.59 20.43
C GLU A 128 1.66 0.81 20.73
N ARG A 129 0.74 1.43 21.46
CA ARG A 129 -0.54 0.82 21.85
C ARG A 129 -1.76 1.54 21.30
N LYS A 130 -1.59 2.81 20.91
CA LYS A 130 -2.71 3.67 20.46
C LYS A 130 -3.02 3.50 18.97
N LYS A 131 -2.12 2.88 18.22
CA LYS A 131 -2.29 2.60 16.80
C LYS A 131 -1.70 1.23 16.45
N VAL A 132 -2.43 0.43 15.68
CA VAL A 132 -1.92 -0.78 15.06
C VAL A 132 -1.33 -0.38 13.71
N LYS A 133 -0.02 -0.53 13.56
CA LYS A 133 0.71 -0.14 12.34
C LYS A 133 1.03 -1.35 11.48
N ILE A 134 0.94 -1.18 10.17
CA ILE A 134 1.25 -2.21 9.17
C ILE A 134 2.61 -2.89 9.45
N PRO A 135 3.75 -2.16 9.58
CA PRO A 135 5.05 -2.82 9.78
C PRO A 135 5.15 -3.56 11.12
N THR A 136 4.37 -3.17 12.12
CA THR A 136 4.32 -3.87 13.41
C THR A 136 3.66 -5.25 13.26
N VAL A 137 2.53 -5.31 12.56
CA VAL A 137 1.81 -6.56 12.29
C VAL A 137 2.61 -7.46 11.35
N CYS A 138 3.16 -6.90 10.27
CA CYS A 138 4.00 -7.62 9.33
C CYS A 138 5.19 -8.29 10.04
N ARG A 139 5.89 -7.56 10.93
CA ARG A 139 6.99 -8.11 11.73
C ARG A 139 6.54 -9.28 12.62
N GLY A 140 5.39 -9.14 13.26
CA GLY A 140 4.83 -10.17 14.14
C GLY A 140 4.41 -11.44 13.40
N LEU A 141 4.01 -11.32 12.15
CA LEU A 141 3.55 -12.42 11.30
C LEU A 141 4.59 -12.90 10.27
N ASN A 142 5.82 -12.38 10.31
CA ASN A 142 6.90 -12.65 9.34
C ASN A 142 6.48 -12.35 7.89
N VAL A 143 5.65 -11.34 7.67
CA VAL A 143 5.33 -10.82 6.34
C VAL A 143 6.39 -9.79 5.95
N PRO A 144 7.04 -9.92 4.77
CA PRO A 144 8.01 -8.95 4.31
C PRO A 144 7.38 -7.55 4.20
N CYS A 145 8.05 -6.55 4.77
CA CYS A 145 7.58 -5.17 4.75
C CYS A 145 8.77 -4.23 4.57
N VAL A 146 8.64 -3.27 3.66
CA VAL A 146 9.67 -2.29 3.34
C VAL A 146 9.09 -0.88 3.35
N ARG A 147 9.95 0.13 3.43
CA ARG A 147 9.53 1.51 3.23
C ARG A 147 9.31 1.79 1.74
N THR A 148 8.40 2.69 1.42
CA THR A 148 8.06 3.04 0.03
C THR A 148 9.30 3.47 -0.76
N PHE A 149 10.19 4.30 -0.19
CA PHE A 149 11.41 4.73 -0.89
C PHE A 149 12.41 3.59 -1.13
N ASP A 150 12.43 2.58 -0.27
CA ASP A 150 13.27 1.40 -0.47
C ASP A 150 12.70 0.52 -1.59
N MET A 151 11.38 0.37 -1.66
CA MET A 151 10.71 -0.29 -2.77
C MET A 151 11.01 0.41 -4.12
N LEU A 152 10.94 1.75 -4.16
CA LEU A 152 11.29 2.52 -5.36
C LEU A 152 12.74 2.24 -5.81
N ARG A 153 13.71 2.27 -4.88
CA ARG A 153 15.11 1.99 -5.18
C ARG A 153 15.34 0.55 -5.64
N GLN A 154 14.70 -0.41 -4.98
CA GLN A 154 14.81 -1.84 -5.35
C GLN A 154 14.28 -2.11 -6.75
N ASN A 155 13.30 -1.33 -7.22
CA ASN A 155 12.75 -1.44 -8.57
C ASN A 155 13.36 -0.43 -9.56
N GLY A 156 14.49 0.19 -9.21
CA GLY A 156 15.25 1.05 -10.11
C GLY A 156 14.52 2.33 -10.53
N ALA A 157 13.64 2.86 -9.69
CA ALA A 157 12.93 4.10 -9.98
C ALA A 157 13.91 5.29 -10.09
N VAL A 158 13.91 5.96 -11.22
CA VAL A 158 14.68 7.18 -11.47
C VAL A 158 13.77 8.16 -12.21
N PHE A 159 13.50 9.30 -11.58
CA PHE A 159 12.70 10.36 -12.17
C PHE A 159 13.63 11.48 -12.64
N VAL A 160 13.62 11.77 -13.94
CA VAL A 160 14.46 12.76 -14.58
C VAL A 160 13.61 13.78 -15.33
N LEU A 161 14.18 14.95 -15.61
CA LEU A 161 13.53 15.91 -16.48
C LEU A 161 13.40 15.36 -17.89
N ALA A 162 12.23 15.53 -18.50
CA ALA A 162 12.06 15.15 -19.91
C ALA A 162 13.03 15.96 -20.79
N PRO A 163 13.72 15.32 -21.74
CA PRO A 163 14.53 16.05 -22.70
C PRO A 163 13.61 16.96 -23.53
N ASN A 164 13.93 18.29 -23.53
CA ASN A 164 13.21 19.32 -24.30
C ASN A 164 11.76 19.62 -23.85
N ASN A 165 11.57 19.96 -22.60
CA ASN A 165 10.42 20.77 -22.24
C ASN A 165 10.88 22.26 -22.29
N PRO A 166 10.59 23.03 -23.34
CA PRO A 166 10.84 24.46 -23.30
C PRO A 166 9.96 25.02 -22.18
N VAL A 167 10.61 25.60 -21.18
CA VAL A 167 9.92 26.39 -20.17
C VAL A 167 9.18 27.49 -20.93
N ALA A 168 7.86 27.41 -20.92
CA ALA A 168 6.99 28.44 -21.49
C ALA A 168 7.00 29.68 -20.59
#